data_d963d36e8c242cd32b8b5d536320a812
#
_entry.id   d963d36e8c242cd32b8b5d536320a812
#
_cell.length_a   1.000
_cell.length_b   1.000
_cell.length_c   1.000
_cell.angle_alpha   90.00
_cell.angle_beta   90.00
_cell.angle_gamma   90.00
#
_symmetry.space_group_name_H-M   'P 1'
#
loop_
_entity.id
_entity.type
_entity.pdbx_description
1 polymer ?
#
loop_
_entity_poly.entity_id
_entity_poly.type
_entity_poly.pdbx_seq_one_letter_code
_entity_poly.pdbx_strand_id
1 'polypeptide(L)'
;EMTIGDLKEIDSYIEFWNREQEIRTAEAEADKLPRITFKTTRGDIVIELFENEAPGTVGNMVSLVSSGFYDNLKFHRVLPNFMAQGGCPKGDGTGGPGYEILDECDPATHPSRRIHFAGTLSMANQGTPNTGGSQFFITVRPTSFLNNKHTVFGRVIEGLDVVRALQQIDPEKPDPSVTADRILEAVVTRTGLKPVEEYLPAKVN
;
A
#
# COMPACT_ATOMS: atom_id res chain seq x y z
N GLU A 1 -27.79 18.56 3.88
CA GLU A 1 -28.16 18.12 5.24
C GLU A 1 -27.44 16.78 5.51
N MET A 2 -26.75 16.71 6.66
CA MET A 2 -26.06 15.51 7.12
C MET A 2 -27.11 14.52 7.65
N THR A 3 -27.07 13.27 7.21
CA THR A 3 -28.03 12.25 7.64
C THR A 3 -27.56 11.54 8.92
N ILE A 4 -28.44 10.78 9.59
CA ILE A 4 -28.07 9.93 10.74
C ILE A 4 -27.04 8.85 10.30
N GLY A 5 -27.08 8.42 9.04
CA GLY A 5 -26.09 7.51 8.46
C GLY A 5 -24.69 8.12 8.40
N ASP A 6 -24.61 9.38 7.94
CA ASP A 6 -23.34 10.11 7.85
C ASP A 6 -22.69 10.32 9.23
N LEU A 7 -23.51 10.59 10.26
CA LEU A 7 -23.03 10.73 11.64
C LEU A 7 -22.45 9.42 12.18
N LYS A 8 -23.09 8.27 11.94
CA LYS A 8 -22.58 6.96 12.36
C LYS A 8 -21.27 6.58 11.66
N GLU A 9 -21.13 6.94 10.38
CA GLU A 9 -19.86 6.73 9.65
C GLU A 9 -18.73 7.59 10.23
N ILE A 10 -19.04 8.84 10.61
CA ILE A 10 -18.07 9.74 11.26
C ILE A 10 -17.64 9.17 12.62
N ASP A 11 -18.59 8.76 13.46
CA ASP A 11 -18.29 8.19 14.77
C ASP A 11 -17.43 6.94 14.65
N SER A 12 -17.78 6.02 13.77
CA SER A 12 -16.98 4.82 13.50
C SER A 12 -15.56 5.17 12.99
N TYR A 13 -15.44 6.19 12.14
CA TYR A 13 -14.14 6.65 11.67
C TYR A 13 -13.28 7.24 12.78
N ILE A 14 -13.88 7.99 13.71
CA ILE A 14 -13.20 8.55 14.90
C ILE A 14 -12.68 7.41 15.79
N GLU A 15 -13.51 6.39 16.05
CA GLU A 15 -13.09 5.21 16.83
C GLU A 15 -11.91 4.48 16.18
N PHE A 16 -11.97 4.23 14.87
CA PHE A 16 -10.88 3.62 14.12
C PHE A 16 -9.61 4.48 14.15
N TRP A 17 -9.76 5.80 14.03
CA TRP A 17 -8.63 6.71 14.09
C TRP A 17 -7.97 6.73 15.47
N ASN A 18 -8.74 6.77 16.55
CA ASN A 18 -8.22 6.73 17.91
C ASN A 18 -7.43 5.43 18.15
N ARG A 19 -8.00 4.28 17.76
CA ARG A 19 -7.30 2.99 17.82
C ARG A 19 -6.02 3.00 16.98
N GLU A 20 -6.07 3.56 15.78
CA GLU A 20 -4.91 3.68 14.90
C GLU A 20 -3.79 4.51 15.54
N GLN A 21 -4.13 5.61 16.25
CA GLN A 21 -3.14 6.44 16.96
C GLN A 21 -2.47 5.68 18.11
N GLU A 22 -3.21 4.90 18.88
CA GLU A 22 -2.66 4.05 19.93
C GLU A 22 -1.67 3.03 19.35
N ILE A 23 -2.05 2.37 18.26
CA ILE A 23 -1.18 1.40 17.56
C ILE A 23 0.08 2.10 17.05
N ARG A 24 -0.05 3.25 16.39
CA ARG A 24 1.09 4.02 15.87
C ARG A 24 2.07 4.45 16.97
N THR A 25 1.55 4.83 18.12
CA THR A 25 2.38 5.17 19.28
C THR A 25 3.18 3.97 19.77
N ALA A 26 2.52 2.83 19.95
CA ALA A 26 3.19 1.60 20.38
C ALA A 26 4.21 1.09 19.34
N GLU A 27 3.91 1.18 18.06
CA GLU A 27 4.82 0.81 16.96
C GLU A 27 6.05 1.74 16.91
N ALA A 28 5.85 3.05 17.11
CA ALA A 28 6.95 4.01 17.15
C ALA A 28 7.87 3.81 18.37
N GLU A 29 7.31 3.47 19.53
CA GLU A 29 8.09 3.16 20.75
C GLU A 29 8.86 1.82 20.57
N ALA A 30 8.24 0.83 19.97
CA ALA A 30 8.87 -0.46 19.72
C ALA A 30 9.96 -0.36 18.63
N ASP A 31 9.76 0.48 17.64
CA ASP A 31 10.62 0.71 16.46
C ASP A 31 11.15 -0.58 15.79
N LYS A 32 10.27 -1.55 15.55
CA LYS A 32 10.63 -2.90 15.07
C LYS A 32 10.07 -3.26 13.70
N LEU A 33 9.11 -2.50 13.17
CA LEU A 33 8.48 -2.82 11.89
C LEU A 33 9.48 -2.75 10.74
N PRO A 34 9.39 -3.67 9.75
CA PRO A 34 10.21 -3.59 8.55
C PRO A 34 9.92 -2.30 7.79
N ARG A 35 10.96 -1.76 7.14
CA ARG A 35 10.87 -0.54 6.34
C ARG A 35 11.41 -0.75 4.95
N ILE A 36 10.73 -0.19 3.98
CA ILE A 36 11.21 -0.06 2.61
C ILE A 36 11.28 1.41 2.22
N THR A 37 12.16 1.74 1.28
CA THR A 37 12.21 3.07 0.67
C THR A 37 12.06 2.93 -0.84
N PHE A 38 11.09 3.64 -1.40
CA PHE A 38 11.02 3.88 -2.83
C PHE A 38 11.73 5.18 -3.16
N LYS A 39 12.89 5.10 -3.82
CA LYS A 39 13.57 6.24 -4.40
C LYS A 39 12.89 6.57 -5.73
N THR A 40 12.18 7.68 -5.79
CA THR A 40 11.37 8.02 -6.96
C THR A 40 11.95 9.20 -7.73
N THR A 41 11.39 9.47 -8.91
CA THR A 41 11.72 10.67 -9.71
C THR A 41 11.33 11.98 -9.03
N ARG A 42 10.56 11.93 -7.93
CA ARG A 42 10.11 13.11 -7.14
C ARG A 42 10.72 13.20 -5.75
N GLY A 43 11.48 12.19 -5.33
CA GLY A 43 12.06 12.08 -4.00
C GLY A 43 11.78 10.72 -3.36
N ASP A 44 12.18 10.56 -2.13
CA ASP A 44 12.08 9.31 -1.40
C ASP A 44 10.72 9.19 -0.68
N ILE A 45 10.19 7.97 -0.67
CA ILE A 45 8.98 7.59 0.07
C ILE A 45 9.39 6.46 1.01
N VAL A 46 9.40 6.74 2.32
CA VAL A 46 9.73 5.74 3.35
C VAL A 46 8.45 5.14 3.91
N ILE A 47 8.38 3.82 3.93
CA ILE A 47 7.17 3.06 4.27
C ILE A 47 7.49 2.05 5.36
N GLU A 48 6.72 2.04 6.44
CA GLU A 48 6.66 0.93 7.41
C GLU A 48 5.65 -0.11 6.96
N LEU A 49 6.00 -1.39 7.16
CA LEU A 49 5.19 -2.53 6.76
C LEU A 49 4.61 -3.24 7.98
N PHE A 50 3.34 -3.61 7.93
CA PHE A 50 2.57 -4.20 9.02
C PHE A 50 2.69 -5.73 9.01
N GLU A 51 3.86 -6.26 9.37
CA GLU A 51 4.13 -7.70 9.28
C GLU A 51 3.31 -8.56 10.26
N ASN A 52 2.74 -7.96 11.32
CA ASN A 52 1.89 -8.67 12.26
C ASN A 52 0.45 -8.83 11.75
N GLU A 53 -0.06 -7.84 10.99
CA GLU A 53 -1.42 -7.81 10.48
C GLU A 53 -1.55 -8.40 9.08
N ALA A 54 -0.50 -8.31 8.27
CA ALA A 54 -0.48 -8.79 6.90
C ALA A 54 0.85 -9.50 6.54
N PRO A 55 1.22 -10.58 7.26
CA PRO A 55 2.53 -11.22 7.12
C PRO A 55 2.81 -11.76 5.72
N GLY A 56 1.81 -12.30 5.03
CA GLY A 56 1.95 -12.83 3.67
C GLY A 56 2.16 -11.74 2.63
N THR A 57 1.41 -10.65 2.74
CA THR A 57 1.52 -9.49 1.84
C THR A 57 2.83 -8.73 2.08
N VAL A 58 3.24 -8.58 3.34
CA VAL A 58 4.55 -8.00 3.69
C VAL A 58 5.68 -8.91 3.20
N GLY A 59 5.55 -10.23 3.38
CA GLY A 59 6.52 -11.19 2.85
C GLY A 59 6.70 -11.05 1.33
N ASN A 60 5.61 -10.92 0.61
CA ASN A 60 5.61 -10.67 -0.83
C ASN A 60 6.30 -9.35 -1.19
N MET A 61 5.94 -8.24 -0.53
CA MET A 61 6.53 -6.93 -0.80
C MET A 61 8.03 -6.93 -0.56
N VAL A 62 8.50 -7.42 0.60
CA VAL A 62 9.94 -7.48 0.95
C VAL A 62 10.71 -8.36 -0.04
N SER A 63 10.17 -9.52 -0.42
CA SER A 63 10.78 -10.43 -1.41
C SER A 63 10.93 -9.74 -2.78
N LEU A 64 9.88 -9.07 -3.27
CA LEU A 64 9.90 -8.37 -4.54
C LEU A 64 10.85 -7.16 -4.53
N VAL A 65 10.88 -6.37 -3.44
CA VAL A 65 11.83 -5.26 -3.26
C VAL A 65 13.27 -5.79 -3.28
N SER A 66 13.54 -6.85 -2.52
CA SER A 66 14.89 -7.43 -2.42
C SER A 66 15.40 -8.03 -3.73
N SER A 67 14.49 -8.45 -4.61
CA SER A 67 14.85 -8.95 -5.95
C SER A 67 15.00 -7.83 -7.00
N GLY A 68 14.80 -6.56 -6.64
CA GLY A 68 14.82 -5.44 -7.58
C GLY A 68 13.62 -5.39 -8.52
N PHE A 69 12.53 -6.12 -8.19
CA PHE A 69 11.35 -6.22 -9.07
C PHE A 69 10.71 -4.85 -9.33
N TYR A 70 10.73 -3.93 -8.36
CA TYR A 70 10.10 -2.62 -8.47
C TYR A 70 10.96 -1.56 -9.16
N ASP A 71 12.22 -1.84 -9.45
CA ASP A 71 13.14 -0.88 -10.04
C ASP A 71 12.67 -0.44 -11.44
N ASN A 72 12.67 0.86 -11.64
CA ASN A 72 12.20 1.52 -12.85
C ASN A 72 10.71 1.35 -13.19
N LEU A 73 9.88 0.81 -12.29
CA LEU A 73 8.44 0.72 -12.50
C LEU A 73 7.75 2.07 -12.37
N LYS A 74 6.74 2.29 -13.20
CA LYS A 74 5.92 3.51 -13.23
C LYS A 74 4.84 3.51 -12.16
N PHE A 75 4.48 4.70 -11.70
CA PHE A 75 3.17 4.94 -11.13
C PHE A 75 2.19 5.13 -12.30
N HIS A 76 1.56 4.06 -12.73
CA HIS A 76 0.76 4.03 -13.96
C HIS A 76 -0.67 4.59 -13.79
N ARG A 77 -1.11 4.83 -12.54
CA ARG A 77 -2.38 5.46 -12.22
C ARG A 77 -2.21 6.34 -10.99
N VAL A 78 -2.34 7.65 -11.16
CA VAL A 78 -2.23 8.65 -10.08
C VAL A 78 -3.41 9.59 -10.19
N LEU A 79 -4.38 9.43 -9.29
CA LEU A 79 -5.59 10.24 -9.26
C LEU A 79 -5.52 11.24 -8.10
N PRO A 80 -5.71 12.55 -8.39
CA PRO A 80 -5.66 13.59 -7.37
C PRO A 80 -6.72 13.34 -6.29
N ASN A 81 -6.37 13.64 -5.04
CA ASN A 81 -7.25 13.45 -3.89
C ASN A 81 -7.79 12.02 -3.73
N PHE A 82 -7.07 11.02 -4.24
CA PHE A 82 -7.43 9.62 -4.07
C PHE A 82 -6.21 8.77 -3.75
N MET A 83 -5.42 8.35 -4.76
CA MET A 83 -4.28 7.45 -4.55
C MET A 83 -3.27 7.52 -5.71
N ALA A 84 -2.07 6.98 -5.46
CA ALA A 84 -1.07 6.68 -6.46
C ALA A 84 -0.86 5.15 -6.52
N GLN A 85 -1.02 4.54 -7.69
CA GLN A 85 -0.89 3.10 -7.93
C GLN A 85 0.32 2.81 -8.80
N GLY A 86 1.12 1.83 -8.37
CA GLY A 86 2.32 1.36 -9.04
C GLY A 86 2.47 -0.17 -8.96
N GLY A 87 3.67 -0.66 -9.27
CA GLY A 87 4.02 -2.08 -9.13
C GLY A 87 3.60 -2.97 -10.30
N CYS A 88 3.16 -2.39 -11.43
CA CYS A 88 2.87 -3.12 -12.65
C CYS A 88 4.13 -3.19 -13.54
N PRO A 89 4.72 -4.38 -13.82
CA PRO A 89 5.91 -4.49 -14.67
C PRO A 89 5.68 -4.06 -16.11
N LYS A 90 4.45 -4.18 -16.62
CA LYS A 90 4.08 -3.68 -17.95
C LYS A 90 3.80 -2.17 -17.96
N GLY A 91 3.53 -1.56 -16.82
CA GLY A 91 3.24 -0.13 -16.67
C GLY A 91 1.89 0.32 -17.24
N ASP A 92 0.95 -0.61 -17.41
CA ASP A 92 -0.41 -0.41 -17.93
C ASP A 92 -1.53 -0.93 -17.01
N GLY A 93 -1.16 -1.49 -15.86
CA GLY A 93 -2.07 -2.07 -14.89
C GLY A 93 -2.41 -3.55 -15.12
N THR A 94 -1.92 -4.18 -16.20
CA THR A 94 -2.25 -5.59 -16.55
C THR A 94 -1.17 -6.60 -16.12
N GLY A 95 0.00 -6.14 -15.67
CA GLY A 95 1.12 -6.98 -15.29
C GLY A 95 1.17 -7.30 -13.80
N GLY A 96 1.87 -8.38 -13.46
CA GLY A 96 2.11 -8.84 -12.10
C GLY A 96 3.37 -9.69 -12.00
N PRO A 97 3.64 -10.30 -10.83
CA PRO A 97 4.87 -11.05 -10.56
C PRO A 97 4.84 -12.48 -11.11
N GLY A 98 3.77 -12.88 -11.82
CA GLY A 98 3.58 -14.24 -12.32
C GLY A 98 2.88 -15.18 -11.33
N TYR A 99 2.35 -14.65 -10.24
CA TYR A 99 1.54 -15.37 -9.24
C TYR A 99 0.60 -14.40 -8.53
N GLU A 100 -0.35 -14.94 -7.81
CA GLU A 100 -1.28 -14.23 -6.94
C GLU A 100 -1.03 -14.59 -5.47
N ILE A 101 -1.44 -13.70 -4.55
CA ILE A 101 -1.30 -13.89 -3.11
C ILE A 101 -2.66 -13.85 -2.41
N LEU A 102 -2.72 -14.48 -1.25
CA LEU A 102 -3.90 -14.48 -0.40
C LEU A 102 -4.17 -13.08 0.15
N ASP A 103 -5.44 -12.69 0.21
CA ASP A 103 -5.86 -11.45 0.85
C ASP A 103 -5.84 -11.58 2.39
N GLU A 104 -5.41 -10.52 3.06
CA GLU A 104 -5.36 -10.41 4.52
C GLU A 104 -6.24 -9.24 5.01
N CYS A 105 -7.44 -9.11 4.44
CA CYS A 105 -8.37 -8.00 4.70
C CYS A 105 -9.77 -8.41 5.17
N ASP A 106 -10.10 -9.70 5.21
CA ASP A 106 -11.39 -10.18 5.69
C ASP A 106 -11.46 -10.05 7.22
N PRO A 107 -12.47 -9.34 7.78
CA PRO A 107 -12.62 -9.18 9.22
C PRO A 107 -12.81 -10.49 9.99
N ALA A 108 -13.34 -11.52 9.35
CA ALA A 108 -13.59 -12.82 9.99
C ALA A 108 -12.31 -13.61 10.22
N THR A 109 -11.34 -13.51 9.29
CA THR A 109 -10.07 -14.24 9.36
C THR A 109 -8.91 -13.35 9.83
N HIS A 110 -9.00 -12.04 9.64
CA HIS A 110 -7.99 -11.03 10.01
C HIS A 110 -8.61 -9.92 10.87
N PRO A 111 -9.00 -10.20 12.12
CA PRO A 111 -9.68 -9.24 13.00
C PRO A 111 -8.81 -8.03 13.35
N SER A 112 -7.48 -8.17 13.34
CA SER A 112 -6.50 -7.11 13.59
C SER A 112 -6.14 -6.28 12.36
N ARG A 113 -6.72 -6.59 11.18
CA ARG A 113 -6.43 -5.87 9.95
C ARG A 113 -6.52 -4.35 10.12
N ARG A 114 -5.69 -3.64 9.40
CA ARG A 114 -5.70 -2.17 9.36
C ARG A 114 -6.69 -1.66 8.32
N ILE A 115 -7.04 -0.38 8.40
CA ILE A 115 -7.96 0.29 7.47
C ILE A 115 -7.28 1.45 6.72
N HIS A 116 -7.97 1.99 5.70
CA HIS A 116 -7.39 2.97 4.79
C HIS A 116 -7.51 4.40 5.35
N PHE A 117 -6.43 4.89 5.97
CA PHE A 117 -6.21 6.31 6.25
C PHE A 117 -5.37 6.97 5.16
N ALA A 118 -5.10 8.27 5.26
CA ALA A 118 -4.12 8.93 4.39
C ALA A 118 -2.72 8.36 4.64
N GLY A 119 -1.97 8.11 3.55
CA GLY A 119 -0.64 7.52 3.59
C GLY A 119 -0.64 5.98 3.72
N THR A 120 -1.78 5.32 3.63
CA THR A 120 -1.84 3.85 3.70
C THR A 120 -1.32 3.22 2.42
N LEU A 121 -0.44 2.21 2.57
CA LEU A 121 -0.04 1.29 1.50
C LEU A 121 -0.97 0.09 1.50
N SER A 122 -1.58 -0.21 0.35
CA SER A 122 -2.58 -1.27 0.19
C SER A 122 -2.37 -2.07 -1.09
N MET A 123 -2.72 -3.35 -1.09
CA MET A 123 -2.59 -4.25 -2.23
C MET A 123 -3.72 -4.01 -3.24
N ALA A 124 -3.36 -3.74 -4.48
CA ALA A 124 -4.31 -3.73 -5.58
C ALA A 124 -4.67 -5.17 -5.99
N ASN A 125 -5.93 -5.40 -6.35
CA ASN A 125 -6.44 -6.67 -6.85
C ASN A 125 -7.34 -6.45 -8.07
N GLN A 126 -7.84 -7.52 -8.67
CA GLN A 126 -8.68 -7.48 -9.87
C GLN A 126 -10.19 -7.37 -9.55
N GLY A 127 -10.55 -6.95 -8.33
CA GLY A 127 -11.94 -6.86 -7.86
C GLY A 127 -12.52 -8.20 -7.38
N THR A 128 -11.72 -9.26 -7.37
CA THR A 128 -12.02 -10.57 -6.79
C THR A 128 -11.02 -10.91 -5.70
N PRO A 129 -11.41 -11.66 -4.66
CA PRO A 129 -10.51 -12.06 -3.59
C PRO A 129 -9.29 -12.85 -4.10
N ASN A 130 -8.15 -12.66 -3.40
CA ASN A 130 -6.91 -13.40 -3.65
C ASN A 130 -6.32 -13.22 -5.06
N THR A 131 -6.52 -12.05 -5.67
CA THR A 131 -5.94 -11.68 -6.97
C THR A 131 -4.88 -10.59 -6.86
N GLY A 132 -4.43 -10.29 -5.64
CA GLY A 132 -3.27 -9.43 -5.41
C GLY A 132 -1.98 -10.08 -5.93
N GLY A 133 -1.01 -9.25 -6.31
CA GLY A 133 0.28 -9.74 -6.80
C GLY A 133 1.41 -8.76 -6.46
N SER A 134 1.82 -7.92 -7.40
CA SER A 134 2.83 -6.89 -7.16
C SER A 134 2.29 -5.47 -7.16
N GLN A 135 1.08 -5.25 -7.68
CA GLN A 135 0.53 -3.91 -7.75
C GLN A 135 0.03 -3.44 -6.38
N PHE A 136 0.37 -2.22 -6.04
CA PHE A 136 -0.02 -1.56 -4.79
C PHE A 136 -0.53 -0.15 -5.08
N PHE A 137 -1.22 0.43 -4.10
CA PHE A 137 -1.55 1.84 -4.12
C PHE A 137 -1.28 2.50 -2.77
N ILE A 138 -0.95 3.80 -2.82
CA ILE A 138 -0.76 4.65 -1.64
C ILE A 138 -1.87 5.69 -1.65
N THR A 139 -2.68 5.73 -0.60
CA THR A 139 -3.78 6.67 -0.45
C THR A 139 -3.28 8.05 -0.02
N VAL A 140 -3.87 9.13 -0.53
CA VAL A 140 -3.54 10.50 -0.11
C VAL A 140 -4.60 11.13 0.80
N ARG A 141 -5.69 10.41 1.02
CA ARG A 141 -6.78 10.71 1.96
C ARG A 141 -7.39 9.42 2.52
N PRO A 142 -8.25 9.46 3.54
CA PRO A 142 -9.04 8.31 3.96
C PRO A 142 -9.94 7.78 2.83
N THR A 143 -9.99 6.46 2.66
CA THR A 143 -10.76 5.77 1.62
C THR A 143 -11.49 4.57 2.19
N SER A 144 -12.40 4.82 3.15
CA SER A 144 -13.13 3.78 3.91
C SER A 144 -13.88 2.78 3.03
N PHE A 145 -14.33 3.18 1.83
CA PHE A 145 -14.99 2.33 0.85
C PHE A 145 -14.12 1.20 0.28
N LEU A 146 -12.79 1.24 0.52
CA LEU A 146 -11.83 0.19 0.18
C LEU A 146 -11.57 -0.79 1.34
N ASN A 147 -12.06 -0.48 2.55
CA ASN A 147 -11.89 -1.36 3.71
C ASN A 147 -12.52 -2.73 3.44
N ASN A 148 -11.88 -3.79 3.94
CA ASN A 148 -12.27 -5.19 3.77
C ASN A 148 -12.27 -5.70 2.30
N LYS A 149 -11.77 -4.92 1.35
CA LYS A 149 -11.66 -5.28 -0.07
C LYS A 149 -10.22 -5.35 -0.55
N HIS A 150 -9.35 -4.64 0.13
CA HIS A 150 -7.92 -4.57 -0.17
C HIS A 150 -7.11 -4.72 1.10
N THR A 151 -6.04 -5.51 1.06
CA THR A 151 -5.15 -5.71 2.19
C THR A 151 -4.32 -4.45 2.44
N VAL A 152 -4.53 -3.83 3.60
CA VAL A 152 -3.67 -2.76 4.12
C VAL A 152 -2.47 -3.41 4.78
N PHE A 153 -1.25 -3.12 4.29
CA PHE A 153 -0.04 -3.79 4.76
C PHE A 153 1.12 -2.85 5.08
N GLY A 154 0.88 -1.54 5.07
CA GLY A 154 1.89 -0.55 5.44
C GLY A 154 1.36 0.88 5.45
N ARG A 155 2.25 1.79 5.83
CA ARG A 155 2.00 3.24 5.82
C ARG A 155 3.25 4.01 5.43
N VAL A 156 3.07 5.12 4.75
CA VAL A 156 4.10 6.13 4.53
C VAL A 156 4.40 6.84 5.85
N ILE A 157 5.66 6.84 6.25
CA ILE A 157 6.14 7.57 7.44
C ILE A 157 6.90 8.84 7.04
N GLU A 158 7.51 8.85 5.84
CA GLU A 158 8.16 10.03 5.26
C GLU A 158 7.85 10.10 3.76
N GLY A 159 7.68 11.31 3.20
CA GLY A 159 7.44 11.50 1.76
C GLY A 159 5.99 11.39 1.30
N LEU A 160 4.99 11.61 2.17
CA LEU A 160 3.59 11.70 1.73
C LEU A 160 3.33 12.91 0.82
N ASP A 161 4.08 13.97 0.97
CA ASP A 161 4.12 15.13 0.07
C ASP A 161 4.70 14.74 -1.30
N VAL A 162 5.72 13.88 -1.34
CA VAL A 162 6.25 13.29 -2.58
C VAL A 162 5.17 12.49 -3.31
N VAL A 163 4.40 11.65 -2.58
CA VAL A 163 3.26 10.90 -3.18
C VAL A 163 2.23 11.85 -3.80
N ARG A 164 1.93 12.96 -3.12
CA ARG A 164 0.99 13.99 -3.62
C ARG A 164 1.52 14.77 -4.82
N ALA A 165 2.85 14.87 -4.95
CA ALA A 165 3.53 15.57 -6.04
C ALA A 165 3.77 14.69 -7.28
N LEU A 166 3.47 13.38 -7.22
CA LEU A 166 3.58 12.49 -8.37
C LEU A 166 2.73 12.98 -9.53
N GLN A 167 3.25 12.84 -10.74
CA GLN A 167 2.56 13.21 -11.96
C GLN A 167 1.20 12.50 -12.06
N GLN A 168 0.15 13.27 -12.23
CA GLN A 168 -1.19 12.74 -12.41
C GLN A 168 -1.27 11.93 -13.71
N ILE A 169 -1.77 10.71 -13.59
CA ILE A 169 -1.99 9.77 -14.70
C ILE A 169 -3.39 9.17 -14.51
N ASP A 170 -4.26 9.48 -15.43
CA ASP A 170 -5.61 8.89 -15.48
C ASP A 170 -5.70 7.96 -16.70
N PRO A 171 -5.70 6.63 -16.51
CA PRO A 171 -5.81 5.68 -17.63
C PRO A 171 -7.11 5.81 -18.43
N GLU A 172 -8.16 6.39 -17.84
CA GLU A 172 -9.42 6.63 -18.53
C GLU A 172 -9.38 7.89 -19.41
N LYS A 173 -8.38 8.75 -19.17
CA LYS A 173 -8.14 9.99 -19.93
C LYS A 173 -6.66 10.10 -20.31
N PRO A 174 -6.18 9.19 -21.16
CA PRO A 174 -4.76 9.14 -21.50
C PRO A 174 -4.29 10.42 -22.20
N ASP A 175 -3.20 10.99 -21.70
CA ASP A 175 -2.50 12.13 -22.32
C ASP A 175 -1.08 11.71 -22.73
N PRO A 176 -0.80 11.54 -24.03
CA PRO A 176 0.51 11.12 -24.52
C PRO A 176 1.64 12.10 -24.22
N SER A 177 1.32 13.37 -23.90
CA SER A 177 2.31 14.40 -23.56
C SER A 177 2.83 14.26 -22.13
N VAL A 178 2.14 13.48 -21.28
CA VAL A 178 2.45 13.31 -19.87
C VAL A 178 3.32 12.07 -19.66
N THR A 179 4.43 12.25 -18.93
CA THR A 179 5.33 11.16 -18.57
C THR A 179 5.10 10.77 -17.11
N ALA A 180 4.80 9.50 -16.86
CA ALA A 180 4.62 8.97 -15.51
C ALA A 180 5.92 8.99 -14.70
N ASP A 181 5.81 9.39 -13.43
CA ASP A 181 6.90 9.22 -12.47
C ASP A 181 7.19 7.74 -12.20
N ARG A 182 8.40 7.45 -11.71
CA ARG A 182 8.89 6.08 -11.53
C ARG A 182 9.51 5.89 -10.15
N ILE A 183 9.48 4.64 -9.71
CA ILE A 183 10.38 4.13 -8.69
C ILE A 183 11.72 3.89 -9.41
N LEU A 184 12.75 4.64 -9.08
CA LEU A 184 14.10 4.44 -9.65
C LEU A 184 14.77 3.21 -9.05
N GLU A 185 14.61 3.05 -7.74
CA GLU A 185 15.13 1.93 -6.94
C GLU A 185 14.20 1.71 -5.74
N ALA A 186 13.95 0.45 -5.40
CA ALA A 186 13.27 0.07 -4.17
C ALA A 186 14.22 -0.71 -3.26
N VAL A 187 14.36 -0.30 -2.00
CA VAL A 187 15.29 -0.93 -1.07
C VAL A 187 14.62 -1.28 0.25
N VAL A 188 15.00 -2.42 0.84
CA VAL A 188 14.66 -2.76 2.22
C VAL A 188 15.65 -2.02 3.11
N THR A 189 15.18 -1.00 3.84
CA THR A 189 16.03 -0.17 4.70
C THR A 189 16.08 -0.65 6.14
N ARG A 190 15.12 -1.46 6.53
CA ARG A 190 15.12 -2.19 7.81
C ARG A 190 14.34 -3.49 7.66
N THR A 191 14.90 -4.59 8.14
CA THR A 191 14.17 -5.84 8.36
C THR A 191 13.36 -5.74 9.66
N GLY A 192 12.23 -6.47 9.74
CA GLY A 192 11.42 -6.55 10.94
C GLY A 192 11.93 -7.61 11.92
N LEU A 193 11.05 -8.57 12.26
CA LEU A 193 11.35 -9.63 13.22
C LEU A 193 12.24 -10.76 12.67
N LYS A 194 12.47 -10.80 11.37
CA LYS A 194 13.20 -11.87 10.68
C LYS A 194 14.13 -11.33 9.58
N PRO A 195 15.17 -12.09 9.16
CA PRO A 195 16.04 -11.71 8.06
C PRO A 195 15.27 -11.69 6.72
N VAL A 196 15.82 -10.97 5.72
CA VAL A 196 15.15 -10.73 4.42
C VAL A 196 14.78 -12.03 3.71
N GLU A 197 15.62 -13.05 3.81
CA GLU A 197 15.47 -14.34 3.14
C GLU A 197 14.25 -15.15 3.64
N GLU A 198 13.74 -14.82 4.82
CA GLU A 198 12.56 -15.46 5.41
C GLU A 198 11.25 -14.79 5.04
N TYR A 199 11.29 -13.64 4.34
CA TYR A 199 10.09 -12.99 3.83
C TYR A 199 9.66 -13.66 2.52
N LEU A 200 8.57 -14.42 2.58
CA LEU A 200 8.04 -15.17 1.44
C LEU A 200 6.57 -14.77 1.17
N PRO A 201 6.16 -14.75 -0.10
CA PRO A 201 4.77 -14.47 -0.47
C PRO A 201 3.85 -15.63 -0.06
N ALA A 202 2.66 -15.31 0.48
CA ALA A 202 1.58 -16.28 0.68
C ALA A 202 0.84 -16.49 -0.64
N LYS A 203 1.42 -17.30 -1.54
CA LYS A 203 0.85 -17.54 -2.87
C LYS A 203 -0.46 -18.32 -2.81
N VAL A 204 -1.35 -18.01 -3.74
CA VAL A 204 -2.54 -18.85 -4.02
C VAL A 204 -2.06 -20.13 -4.70
N ASN A 205 -2.55 -21.28 -4.23
CA ASN A 205 -2.23 -22.60 -4.82
C ASN A 205 -3.16 -22.93 -5.97
#